data_8318adc3dd6735a4426e4ab6521c9e75
#
_entry.id   8318adc3dd6735a4426e4ab6521c9e75
#
_cell.length_a   1.000
_cell.length_b   1.000
_cell.length_c   1.000
_cell.angle_alpha   90.00
_cell.angle_beta   90.00
_cell.angle_gamma   90.00
#
_symmetry.space_group_name_H-M   'P 1'
#
loop_
_entity.id
_entity.type
_entity.pdbx_description
1 polymer ?
#
loop_
_entity_poly.entity_id
_entity_poly.type
_entity_poly.pdbx_seq_one_letter_code
_entity_poly.pdbx_strand_id
1 'polypeptide(L)'
;TIDNVMEKVENNGFQYDTVKGEMTSGQFSRVHKSIYSTRADLKIKNNKNENLIVNISEPLSSIAYKSGFEYENKVFEKAWKLMAENAAHDSIGMCNSDETNNSIEYRNDTVKSLMDNLNDLKMREIGSAIPEKDIFQFQVYNFLPYRRSGVLKTEIFTPFTDVEIYDTDGNIYKTKVLKTEKLEERIKNKMKSEVGFNTNDNP
;
A
#
# COMPACT_ATOMS: atom_id res chain seq x y z
N THR A 1 22.13 26.90 -15.58
CA THR A 1 20.84 26.40 -15.08
C THR A 1 19.88 26.23 -16.25
N ILE A 2 18.80 25.46 -16.04
CA ILE A 2 17.74 25.29 -17.05
C ILE A 2 17.14 26.66 -17.42
N ASP A 3 16.93 27.53 -16.42
CA ASP A 3 16.39 28.88 -16.61
C ASP A 3 17.22 29.69 -17.61
N ASN A 4 18.55 29.66 -17.49
CA ASN A 4 19.46 30.37 -18.44
C ASN A 4 19.35 29.82 -19.87
N VAL A 5 19.03 28.52 -20.03
CA VAL A 5 18.79 27.94 -21.37
C VAL A 5 17.46 28.40 -21.92
N MET A 6 16.39 28.37 -21.09
CA MET A 6 15.06 28.82 -21.47
C MET A 6 15.05 30.30 -21.85
N GLU A 7 15.70 31.16 -21.06
CA GLU A 7 15.84 32.55 -21.40
C GLU A 7 16.52 32.80 -22.77
N LYS A 8 17.57 32.04 -23.07
CA LYS A 8 18.22 32.11 -24.40
C LYS A 8 17.31 31.59 -25.51
N VAL A 9 16.51 30.56 -25.28
CA VAL A 9 15.55 30.04 -26.25
C VAL A 9 14.45 31.06 -26.48
N GLU A 10 13.91 31.68 -25.46
CA GLU A 10 12.87 32.72 -25.62
C GLU A 10 13.37 33.98 -26.31
N ASN A 11 14.63 34.33 -26.12
CA ASN A 11 15.22 35.58 -26.67
C ASN A 11 15.93 35.40 -28.02
N ASN A 12 15.95 34.20 -28.60
CA ASN A 12 16.70 33.95 -29.82
C ASN A 12 16.00 34.41 -31.15
N GLY A 13 14.72 34.83 -31.05
CA GLY A 13 13.93 35.31 -32.17
C GLY A 13 13.41 34.23 -33.15
N PHE A 14 13.62 32.93 -32.85
CA PHE A 14 13.07 31.86 -33.67
C PHE A 14 11.59 31.60 -33.34
N GLN A 15 10.82 31.22 -34.37
CA GLN A 15 9.49 30.67 -34.18
C GLN A 15 9.59 29.15 -33.99
N TYR A 16 9.00 28.65 -32.95
CA TYR A 16 8.96 27.22 -32.68
C TYR A 16 7.56 26.65 -32.93
N ASP A 17 7.52 25.44 -33.46
CA ASP A 17 6.27 24.71 -33.64
C ASP A 17 5.71 24.26 -32.30
N THR A 18 4.40 24.32 -32.16
CA THR A 18 3.72 23.84 -30.97
C THR A 18 3.38 22.36 -31.10
N VAL A 19 3.93 21.53 -30.24
CA VAL A 19 3.56 20.11 -30.11
C VAL A 19 2.54 19.95 -28.99
N LYS A 20 1.41 19.30 -29.28
CA LYS A 20 0.37 18.97 -28.31
C LYS A 20 0.31 17.47 -28.07
N GLY A 21 0.20 17.05 -26.81
CA GLY A 21 0.14 15.66 -26.40
C GLY A 21 1.50 15.10 -25.97
N GLU A 22 1.59 13.79 -25.82
CA GLU A 22 2.82 13.12 -25.41
C GLU A 22 3.84 13.04 -26.56
N MET A 23 5.10 13.36 -26.26
CA MET A 23 6.21 13.29 -27.22
C MET A 23 6.68 11.84 -27.39
N THR A 24 5.80 10.97 -27.88
CA THR A 24 6.05 9.53 -28.05
C THR A 24 6.40 9.12 -29.47
N SER A 25 6.59 10.10 -30.40
CA SER A 25 7.04 9.85 -31.76
C SER A 25 8.54 9.52 -31.81
N GLY A 26 8.89 8.37 -32.34
CA GLY A 26 10.29 7.95 -32.54
C GLY A 26 10.96 8.46 -33.80
N GLN A 27 10.40 9.48 -34.49
CA GLN A 27 10.89 9.95 -35.77
C GLN A 27 12.34 10.44 -35.72
N PHE A 28 12.70 11.18 -34.69
CA PHE A 28 14.03 11.78 -34.51
C PHE A 28 14.81 11.22 -33.31
N SER A 29 14.18 10.41 -32.51
CA SER A 29 14.76 9.85 -31.27
C SER A 29 14.20 8.45 -31.02
N ARG A 30 15.03 7.62 -30.43
CA ARG A 30 14.59 6.29 -29.98
C ARG A 30 13.61 6.41 -28.85
N VAL A 31 12.38 5.93 -29.03
CA VAL A 31 11.36 5.88 -27.97
C VAL A 31 10.90 4.44 -27.77
N HIS A 32 11.04 3.95 -26.58
CA HIS A 32 10.67 2.57 -26.19
C HIS A 32 9.22 2.54 -25.65
N LYS A 33 8.23 2.67 -26.53
CA LYS A 33 6.81 2.68 -26.13
C LYS A 33 6.37 1.41 -25.41
N SER A 34 6.97 0.25 -25.72
CA SER A 34 6.63 -1.04 -25.11
C SER A 34 6.90 -1.11 -23.60
N ILE A 35 7.78 -0.27 -23.06
CA ILE A 35 8.08 -0.26 -21.63
C ILE A 35 6.88 0.10 -20.76
N TYR A 36 5.88 0.80 -21.29
CA TYR A 36 4.66 1.13 -20.54
C TYR A 36 3.82 -0.10 -20.18
N SER A 37 3.82 -1.12 -21.04
CA SER A 37 3.00 -2.32 -20.91
C SER A 37 3.79 -3.58 -20.56
N THR A 38 5.12 -3.57 -20.71
CA THR A 38 5.96 -4.72 -20.40
C THR A 38 5.89 -5.02 -18.91
N ARG A 39 5.57 -6.28 -18.55
CA ARG A 39 5.45 -6.74 -17.18
C ARG A 39 4.64 -5.77 -16.30
N ALA A 40 3.44 -5.44 -16.78
CA ALA A 40 2.51 -4.57 -16.06
C ALA A 40 2.17 -5.09 -14.64
N ASP A 41 2.22 -6.40 -14.43
CA ASP A 41 2.09 -7.05 -13.13
C ASP A 41 3.09 -6.52 -12.09
N LEU A 42 4.38 -6.43 -12.46
CA LEU A 42 5.43 -5.93 -11.57
C LEU A 42 5.33 -4.40 -11.36
N LYS A 43 4.97 -3.66 -12.39
CA LYS A 43 4.71 -2.21 -12.29
C LYS A 43 3.56 -1.90 -11.34
N ILE A 44 2.49 -2.70 -11.41
CA ILE A 44 1.35 -2.58 -10.50
C ILE A 44 1.77 -2.92 -9.06
N LYS A 45 2.57 -3.97 -8.85
CA LYS A 45 3.12 -4.29 -7.51
C LYS A 45 3.94 -3.12 -6.96
N ASN A 46 4.84 -2.58 -7.77
CA ASN A 46 5.70 -1.46 -7.39
C ASN A 46 4.87 -0.22 -6.99
N ASN A 47 3.90 0.16 -7.80
CA ASN A 47 3.00 1.28 -7.52
C ASN A 47 2.15 1.04 -6.24
N LYS A 48 1.67 -0.19 -6.04
CA LYS A 48 0.95 -0.55 -4.80
C LYS A 48 1.82 -0.39 -3.56
N ASN A 49 3.08 -0.77 -3.63
CA ASN A 49 4.02 -0.62 -2.53
C ASN A 49 4.35 0.85 -2.23
N GLU A 50 4.56 1.65 -3.26
CA GLU A 50 4.74 3.09 -3.12
C GLU A 50 3.54 3.73 -2.42
N ASN A 51 2.33 3.42 -2.88
CA ASN A 51 1.10 3.89 -2.23
C ASN A 51 0.95 3.36 -0.80
N LEU A 52 1.35 2.12 -0.53
CA LEU A 52 1.31 1.55 0.82
C LEU A 52 2.24 2.31 1.77
N ILE A 53 3.46 2.61 1.35
CA ILE A 53 4.41 3.38 2.15
C ILE A 53 3.86 4.79 2.41
N VAL A 54 3.61 5.54 1.33
CA VAL A 54 3.32 6.99 1.41
C VAL A 54 1.95 7.29 2.01
N ASN A 55 0.94 6.50 1.62
CA ASN A 55 -0.45 6.83 1.96
C ASN A 55 -0.99 6.07 3.18
N ILE A 56 -0.27 5.05 3.66
CA ILE A 56 -0.72 4.24 4.79
C ILE A 56 0.36 4.16 5.87
N SER A 57 1.53 3.59 5.57
CA SER A 57 2.52 3.23 6.59
C SER A 57 3.17 4.45 7.25
N GLU A 58 3.59 5.45 6.48
CA GLU A 58 4.16 6.69 7.02
C GLU A 58 3.14 7.51 7.84
N PRO A 59 1.90 7.75 7.35
CA PRO A 59 0.88 8.42 8.14
C PRO A 59 0.53 7.67 9.43
N LEU A 60 0.38 6.35 9.37
CA LEU A 60 0.08 5.52 10.54
C LEU A 60 1.21 5.57 11.57
N SER A 61 2.46 5.43 11.14
CA SER A 61 3.63 5.54 12.01
C SER A 61 3.76 6.94 12.62
N SER A 62 3.39 7.98 11.88
CA SER A 62 3.36 9.36 12.40
C SER A 62 2.30 9.56 13.48
N ILE A 63 1.14 8.92 13.35
CA ILE A 63 0.08 8.92 14.38
C ILE A 63 0.58 8.18 15.62
N ALA A 64 1.17 6.99 15.45
CA ALA A 64 1.75 6.21 16.54
C ALA A 64 2.84 7.01 17.28
N TYR A 65 3.73 7.66 16.54
CA TYR A 65 4.77 8.54 17.10
C TYR A 65 4.18 9.68 17.93
N LYS A 66 3.13 10.33 17.46
CA LYS A 66 2.40 11.35 18.22
C LYS A 66 1.75 10.80 19.50
N SER A 67 1.45 9.51 19.51
CA SER A 67 0.90 8.81 20.68
C SER A 67 1.98 8.31 21.64
N GLY A 68 3.26 8.62 21.41
CA GLY A 68 4.38 8.30 22.26
C GLY A 68 5.15 7.03 21.91
N PHE A 69 4.85 6.41 20.78
CA PHE A 69 5.58 5.23 20.29
C PHE A 69 6.75 5.60 19.38
N GLU A 70 7.63 4.65 19.11
CA GLU A 70 8.80 4.86 18.25
C GLU A 70 8.39 5.01 16.78
N TYR A 71 9.16 5.80 16.02
CA TYR A 71 9.06 5.87 14.56
C TYR A 71 10.22 5.09 13.94
N GLU A 72 9.93 4.03 13.21
CA GLU A 72 10.91 3.06 12.73
C GLU A 72 11.63 3.54 11.45
N ASN A 73 12.43 4.58 11.57
CA ASN A 73 13.20 5.17 10.46
C ASN A 73 13.96 4.11 9.64
N LYS A 74 14.57 3.11 10.29
CA LYS A 74 15.37 2.09 9.62
C LYS A 74 14.55 1.13 8.76
N VAL A 75 13.31 0.89 9.13
CA VAL A 75 12.37 0.08 8.33
C VAL A 75 11.99 0.83 7.06
N PHE A 76 11.65 2.12 7.18
CA PHE A 76 11.36 2.97 6.02
C PHE A 76 12.58 3.15 5.12
N GLU A 77 13.76 3.41 5.69
CA GLU A 77 15.01 3.51 4.94
C GLU A 77 15.26 2.23 4.11
N LYS A 78 15.06 1.05 4.71
CA LYS A 78 15.20 -0.22 4.01
C LYS A 78 14.17 -0.39 2.91
N ALA A 79 12.90 -0.08 3.18
CA ALA A 79 11.83 -0.16 2.19
C ALA A 79 12.10 0.76 0.99
N TRP A 80 12.41 2.02 1.23
CA TRP A 80 12.73 3.00 0.18
C TRP A 80 13.98 2.63 -0.61
N LYS A 81 15.01 2.05 0.03
CA LYS A 81 16.18 1.56 -0.67
C LYS A 81 15.82 0.46 -1.67
N LEU A 82 14.99 -0.51 -1.28
CA LEU A 82 14.53 -1.57 -2.17
C LEU A 82 13.66 -1.02 -3.32
N MET A 83 12.81 -0.03 -3.03
CA MET A 83 12.02 0.66 -4.04
C MET A 83 12.91 1.43 -5.02
N ALA A 84 13.94 2.11 -4.53
CA ALA A 84 14.90 2.83 -5.37
C ALA A 84 15.71 1.89 -6.28
N GLU A 85 16.11 0.73 -5.79
CA GLU A 85 16.76 -0.31 -6.60
C GLU A 85 15.83 -0.80 -7.73
N ASN A 86 14.52 -0.91 -7.47
CA ASN A 86 13.54 -1.26 -8.51
C ASN A 86 13.32 -0.13 -9.52
N ALA A 87 13.55 1.12 -9.13
CA ALA A 87 13.36 2.29 -9.98
C ALA A 87 14.51 2.54 -10.99
N ALA A 88 15.60 1.75 -10.96
CA ALA A 88 16.60 1.77 -12.03
C ALA A 88 15.91 1.59 -13.38
N HIS A 89 16.29 2.40 -14.39
CA HIS A 89 15.49 2.54 -15.62
C HIS A 89 15.21 1.22 -16.36
N ASP A 90 16.16 0.32 -16.43
CA ASP A 90 15.96 -1.01 -17.02
C ASP A 90 15.11 -1.92 -16.13
N SER A 91 15.22 -1.76 -14.81
CA SER A 91 14.42 -2.52 -13.86
C SER A 91 12.94 -2.13 -13.96
N ILE A 92 12.60 -0.85 -13.82
CA ILE A 92 11.20 -0.39 -13.92
C ILE A 92 10.67 -0.45 -15.36
N GLY A 93 11.54 -0.29 -16.35
CA GLY A 93 11.24 -0.47 -17.77
C GLY A 93 10.93 -1.92 -18.12
N MET A 94 11.39 -2.89 -17.32
CA MET A 94 11.22 -4.34 -17.50
C MET A 94 11.84 -4.85 -18.80
N CYS A 95 12.94 -4.24 -19.27
CA CYS A 95 13.72 -4.65 -20.42
C CYS A 95 15.00 -5.41 -19.98
N ASN A 96 14.85 -6.35 -19.08
CA ASN A 96 15.91 -7.09 -18.44
C ASN A 96 15.66 -8.60 -18.45
N SER A 97 16.59 -9.38 -17.89
CA SER A 97 16.50 -10.84 -17.83
C SER A 97 15.41 -11.30 -16.85
N ASP A 98 14.97 -12.55 -16.99
CA ASP A 98 14.04 -13.18 -16.05
C ASP A 98 14.59 -13.22 -14.62
N GLU A 99 15.88 -13.43 -14.45
CA GLU A 99 16.56 -13.40 -13.15
C GLU A 99 16.45 -12.02 -12.49
N THR A 100 16.66 -10.95 -13.27
CA THR A 100 16.47 -9.58 -12.78
C THR A 100 15.00 -9.31 -12.44
N ASN A 101 14.06 -9.79 -13.26
CA ASN A 101 12.63 -9.68 -12.96
C ASN A 101 12.24 -10.40 -11.66
N ASN A 102 12.78 -11.59 -11.41
CA ASN A 102 12.60 -12.32 -10.17
C ASN A 102 13.15 -11.54 -8.96
N SER A 103 14.29 -10.89 -9.14
CA SER A 103 14.89 -10.03 -8.10
C SER A 103 14.01 -8.80 -7.80
N ILE A 104 13.41 -8.20 -8.83
CA ILE A 104 12.45 -7.09 -8.68
C ILE A 104 11.20 -7.54 -7.93
N GLU A 105 10.69 -8.71 -8.28
CA GLU A 105 9.53 -9.31 -7.60
C GLU A 105 9.83 -9.57 -6.12
N TYR A 106 10.95 -10.20 -5.83
CA TYR A 106 11.41 -10.45 -4.46
C TYR A 106 11.52 -9.15 -3.64
N ARG A 107 12.10 -8.08 -4.20
CA ARG A 107 12.17 -6.78 -3.53
C ARG A 107 10.79 -6.20 -3.26
N ASN A 108 9.88 -6.29 -4.22
CA ASN A 108 8.48 -5.84 -4.04
C ASN A 108 7.77 -6.61 -2.93
N ASP A 109 7.91 -7.93 -2.88
CA ASP A 109 7.29 -8.76 -1.85
C ASP A 109 7.91 -8.51 -0.47
N THR A 110 9.22 -8.24 -0.43
CA THR A 110 9.92 -7.83 0.80
C THR A 110 9.38 -6.49 1.32
N VAL A 111 9.25 -5.48 0.46
CA VAL A 111 8.70 -4.18 0.85
C VAL A 111 7.28 -4.32 1.38
N LYS A 112 6.44 -5.07 0.66
CA LYS A 112 5.07 -5.35 1.11
C LYS A 112 5.06 -5.97 2.50
N SER A 113 5.85 -7.01 2.72
CA SER A 113 5.95 -7.71 4.01
C SER A 113 6.42 -6.79 5.14
N LEU A 114 7.44 -5.95 4.88
CA LEU A 114 7.93 -4.97 5.86
C LEU A 114 6.82 -3.99 6.26
N MET A 115 6.10 -3.45 5.29
CA MET A 115 5.04 -2.46 5.54
C MET A 115 3.81 -3.08 6.21
N ASP A 116 3.40 -4.26 5.80
CA ASP A 116 2.26 -4.95 6.43
C ASP A 116 2.56 -5.24 7.91
N ASN A 117 3.75 -5.77 8.23
CA ASN A 117 4.16 -6.04 9.60
C ASN A 117 4.30 -4.75 10.43
N LEU A 118 4.85 -3.69 9.84
CA LEU A 118 4.95 -2.40 10.50
C LEU A 118 3.56 -1.81 10.78
N ASN A 119 2.65 -1.88 9.82
CA ASN A 119 1.27 -1.40 10.01
C ASN A 119 0.56 -2.17 11.11
N ASP A 120 0.69 -3.49 11.16
CA ASP A 120 0.14 -4.32 12.23
C ASP A 120 0.71 -3.93 13.61
N LEU A 121 2.02 -3.70 13.69
CA LEU A 121 2.65 -3.22 14.92
C LEU A 121 2.06 -1.87 15.34
N LYS A 122 2.04 -0.89 14.44
CA LYS A 122 1.54 0.45 14.75
C LYS A 122 0.06 0.48 15.12
N MET A 123 -0.76 -0.34 14.47
CA MET A 123 -2.16 -0.48 14.85
C MET A 123 -2.34 -1.04 16.26
N ARG A 124 -1.52 -2.01 16.66
CA ARG A 124 -1.54 -2.56 18.04
C ARG A 124 -1.06 -1.53 19.07
N GLU A 125 0.02 -0.80 18.76
CA GLU A 125 0.55 0.26 19.62
C GLU A 125 -0.51 1.34 19.86
N ILE A 126 -1.12 1.87 18.80
CA ILE A 126 -2.17 2.88 18.93
C ILE A 126 -3.38 2.29 19.66
N GLY A 127 -3.76 1.05 19.36
CA GLY A 127 -4.84 0.35 20.06
C GLY A 127 -4.60 0.24 21.55
N SER A 128 -3.36 -0.05 21.97
CA SER A 128 -2.98 -0.17 23.38
C SER A 128 -3.04 1.15 24.17
N ALA A 129 -2.97 2.28 23.47
CA ALA A 129 -3.07 3.61 24.08
C ALA A 129 -4.53 4.03 24.37
N ILE A 130 -5.51 3.24 23.94
CA ILE A 130 -6.93 3.54 24.15
C ILE A 130 -7.40 2.88 25.44
N PRO A 131 -8.09 3.63 26.32
CA PRO A 131 -8.67 3.03 27.52
C PRO A 131 -9.65 1.90 27.19
N GLU A 132 -9.51 0.78 27.89
CA GLU A 132 -10.48 -0.31 27.80
C GLU A 132 -11.86 0.15 28.27
N LYS A 133 -12.88 -0.31 27.57
CA LYS A 133 -14.29 -0.15 27.95
C LYS A 133 -14.96 -1.51 27.90
N ASP A 134 -16.08 -1.65 28.61
CA ASP A 134 -16.91 -2.87 28.61
C ASP A 134 -17.67 -3.12 27.30
N ILE A 135 -17.18 -2.54 26.19
CA ILE A 135 -17.74 -2.66 24.84
C ILE A 135 -16.64 -2.99 23.84
N PHE A 136 -16.99 -3.70 22.77
CA PHE A 136 -16.08 -3.92 21.66
C PHE A 136 -15.85 -2.62 20.91
N GLN A 137 -14.58 -2.26 20.72
CA GLN A 137 -14.19 -1.05 20.03
C GLN A 137 -13.30 -1.39 18.84
N PHE A 138 -13.46 -0.64 17.76
CA PHE A 138 -12.51 -0.63 16.66
C PHE A 138 -12.30 0.80 16.17
N GLN A 139 -11.16 1.03 15.53
CA GLN A 139 -10.79 2.34 15.04
C GLN A 139 -10.78 2.37 13.52
N VAL A 140 -11.16 3.50 12.98
CA VAL A 140 -11.11 3.79 11.55
C VAL A 140 -10.26 5.02 11.33
N TYR A 141 -9.23 4.89 10.50
CA TYR A 141 -8.33 5.98 10.15
C TYR A 141 -8.59 6.46 8.73
N ASN A 142 -8.72 7.78 8.57
CA ASN A 142 -8.71 8.43 7.27
C ASN A 142 -7.39 9.21 7.15
N PHE A 143 -6.47 8.71 6.33
CA PHE A 143 -5.17 9.36 6.09
C PHE A 143 -5.21 10.48 5.04
N LEU A 144 -6.38 10.75 4.46
CA LEU A 144 -6.54 11.85 3.50
C LEU A 144 -6.74 13.19 4.24
N PRO A 145 -6.27 14.31 3.69
CA PRO A 145 -6.37 15.62 4.32
C PRO A 145 -7.79 16.23 4.28
N TYR A 146 -8.78 15.45 3.88
CA TYR A 146 -10.18 15.88 3.78
C TYR A 146 -11.14 14.80 4.28
N ARG A 147 -12.33 15.22 4.68
CA ARG A 147 -13.41 14.31 5.09
C ARG A 147 -13.94 13.55 3.90
N ARG A 148 -14.24 12.27 4.10
CA ARG A 148 -14.91 11.44 3.09
C ARG A 148 -15.98 10.58 3.74
N SER A 149 -16.98 10.22 2.95
CA SER A 149 -17.98 9.22 3.28
C SER A 149 -17.78 7.99 2.40
N GLY A 150 -18.17 6.83 2.90
CA GLY A 150 -18.04 5.60 2.13
C GLY A 150 -18.51 4.39 2.91
N VAL A 151 -18.44 3.24 2.26
CA VAL A 151 -18.74 1.95 2.89
C VAL A 151 -17.41 1.36 3.36
N LEU A 152 -17.33 1.05 4.65
CA LEU A 152 -16.23 0.30 5.24
C LEU A 152 -16.60 -1.18 5.26
N LYS A 153 -15.72 -2.03 4.75
CA LYS A 153 -15.78 -3.48 4.91
C LYS A 153 -14.69 -3.91 5.87
N THR A 154 -15.08 -4.54 6.97
CA THR A 154 -14.14 -5.02 7.99
C THR A 154 -14.57 -6.36 8.54
N GLU A 155 -13.68 -7.03 9.25
CA GLU A 155 -13.96 -8.21 10.05
C GLU A 155 -13.85 -7.84 11.53
N ILE A 156 -14.80 -8.30 12.32
CA ILE A 156 -14.77 -8.15 13.77
C ILE A 156 -14.89 -9.53 14.44
N PHE A 157 -14.17 -9.71 15.52
CA PHE A 157 -14.31 -10.87 16.39
C PHE A 157 -15.23 -10.48 17.56
N THR A 158 -16.35 -11.15 17.68
CA THR A 158 -17.33 -10.85 18.70
C THR A 158 -18.01 -12.15 19.17
N PRO A 159 -18.39 -12.27 20.46
CA PRO A 159 -19.20 -13.39 20.93
C PRO A 159 -20.68 -13.24 20.54
N PHE A 160 -21.09 -12.09 19.98
CA PHE A 160 -22.48 -11.79 19.65
C PHE A 160 -22.77 -12.04 18.17
N THR A 161 -23.99 -12.48 17.87
CA THR A 161 -24.49 -12.68 16.51
C THR A 161 -25.10 -11.40 15.93
N ASP A 162 -25.70 -10.58 16.77
CA ASP A 162 -26.28 -9.30 16.41
C ASP A 162 -25.41 -8.17 16.95
N VAL A 163 -24.99 -7.27 16.06
CA VAL A 163 -24.10 -6.16 16.40
C VAL A 163 -24.68 -4.86 15.86
N GLU A 164 -24.68 -3.84 16.72
CA GLU A 164 -24.95 -2.48 16.35
C GLU A 164 -23.67 -1.66 16.48
N ILE A 165 -23.40 -0.81 15.49
CA ILE A 165 -22.19 0.01 15.44
C ILE A 165 -22.60 1.46 15.63
N TYR A 166 -21.99 2.13 16.59
CA TYR A 166 -22.15 3.55 16.85
C TYR A 166 -20.82 4.25 17.09
N ASP A 167 -20.78 5.55 16.83
CA ASP A 167 -19.57 6.34 17.11
C ASP A 167 -19.54 6.84 18.57
N THR A 168 -18.52 7.62 18.89
CA THR A 168 -18.35 8.20 20.24
C THR A 168 -19.43 9.21 20.60
N ASP A 169 -20.14 9.76 19.62
CA ASP A 169 -21.23 10.71 19.78
C ASP A 169 -22.60 10.02 19.86
N GLY A 170 -22.64 8.68 19.74
CA GLY A 170 -23.86 7.87 19.80
C GLY A 170 -24.63 7.77 18.48
N ASN A 171 -24.04 8.21 17.36
CA ASN A 171 -24.68 8.05 16.04
C ASN A 171 -24.58 6.60 15.57
N ILE A 172 -25.73 6.01 15.26
CA ILE A 172 -25.84 4.62 14.80
C ILE A 172 -25.55 4.54 13.30
N TYR A 173 -24.70 3.60 12.92
CA TYR A 173 -24.35 3.34 11.53
C TYR A 173 -25.10 2.12 10.97
N LYS A 174 -25.67 2.27 9.79
CA LYS A 174 -26.32 1.15 9.10
C LYS A 174 -25.29 0.10 8.74
N THR A 175 -25.48 -1.10 9.26
CA THR A 175 -24.58 -2.24 9.08
C THR A 175 -25.26 -3.34 8.26
N LYS A 176 -24.42 -4.17 7.60
CA LYS A 176 -24.84 -5.40 6.94
C LYS A 176 -23.81 -6.47 7.19
N VAL A 177 -24.21 -7.53 7.85
CA VAL A 177 -23.39 -8.73 7.98
C VAL A 177 -23.32 -9.43 6.63
N LEU A 178 -22.12 -9.63 6.11
CA LEU A 178 -21.88 -10.29 4.83
C LEU A 178 -21.63 -11.79 5.01
N LYS A 179 -20.95 -12.16 6.09
CA LYS A 179 -20.62 -13.54 6.44
C LYS A 179 -20.41 -13.65 7.94
N THR A 180 -20.87 -14.74 8.51
CA THR A 180 -20.55 -15.15 9.90
C THR A 180 -19.85 -16.50 9.83
N GLU A 181 -18.78 -16.66 10.59
CA GLU A 181 -18.00 -17.89 10.66
C GLU A 181 -17.54 -18.11 12.10
N LYS A 182 -17.63 -19.34 12.58
CA LYS A 182 -17.11 -19.67 13.90
C LYS A 182 -15.58 -19.64 13.87
N LEU A 183 -14.98 -19.07 14.92
CA LEU A 183 -13.52 -18.94 15.02
C LEU A 183 -12.81 -20.30 14.90
N GLU A 184 -13.36 -21.34 15.51
CA GLU A 184 -12.82 -22.70 15.42
C GLU A 184 -12.77 -23.24 14.00
N GLU A 185 -13.83 -23.02 13.21
CA GLU A 185 -13.89 -23.41 11.80
C GLU A 185 -12.89 -22.63 10.95
N ARG A 186 -12.75 -21.33 11.23
CA ARG A 186 -11.77 -20.47 10.54
C ARG A 186 -10.33 -20.94 10.82
N ILE A 187 -10.00 -21.23 12.07
CA ILE A 187 -8.67 -21.74 12.46
C ILE A 187 -8.41 -23.09 11.74
N LYS A 188 -9.36 -24.02 11.77
CA LYS A 188 -9.25 -25.30 11.06
C LYS A 188 -9.00 -25.11 9.57
N ASN A 189 -9.75 -24.23 8.92
CA ASN A 189 -9.64 -23.97 7.49
C ASN A 189 -8.28 -23.34 7.14
N LYS A 190 -7.80 -22.41 7.98
CA LYS A 190 -6.49 -21.79 7.82
C LYS A 190 -5.36 -22.80 7.98
N MET A 191 -5.42 -23.64 9.00
CA MET A 191 -4.42 -24.71 9.22
C MET A 191 -4.39 -25.71 8.06
N LYS A 192 -5.54 -26.06 7.48
CA LYS A 192 -5.60 -26.93 6.29
C LYS A 192 -4.97 -26.29 5.07
N SER A 193 -5.17 -25.01 4.84
CA SER A 193 -4.68 -24.32 3.65
C SER A 193 -3.19 -23.94 3.73
N GLU A 194 -2.69 -23.62 4.90
CA GLU A 194 -1.31 -23.12 5.06
C GLU A 194 -0.30 -24.22 5.44
N VAL A 195 -0.73 -25.28 6.14
CA VAL A 195 0.17 -26.31 6.70
C VAL A 195 -0.02 -27.68 6.07
N GLY A 196 -1.03 -27.86 5.20
CA GLY A 196 -1.32 -29.16 4.58
C GLY A 196 -1.72 -30.25 5.59
N PHE A 197 -2.13 -29.87 6.78
CA PHE A 197 -2.61 -30.81 7.78
C PHE A 197 -3.91 -31.48 7.33
N ASN A 198 -3.83 -32.75 7.04
CA ASN A 198 -5.01 -33.57 6.79
C ASN A 198 -5.63 -33.96 8.13
N THR A 199 -6.70 -33.29 8.53
CA THR A 199 -7.38 -33.57 9.81
C THR A 199 -8.29 -34.81 9.75
N ASN A 200 -8.23 -35.59 8.66
CA ASN A 200 -9.00 -36.82 8.50
C ASN A 200 -8.24 -38.08 8.96
N ASP A 201 -6.96 -37.94 9.33
CA ASP A 201 -6.22 -39.03 9.96
C ASP A 201 -6.43 -39.01 11.48
N ASN A 202 -7.62 -39.39 11.89
CA ASN A 202 -7.85 -39.86 13.25
C ASN A 202 -7.79 -41.40 13.22
N PRO A 203 -6.97 -42.05 14.08
CA PRO A 203 -6.92 -43.48 14.21
C PRO A 203 -8.21 -44.01 14.79
#